data_2d32f8941c164538e461a65f7f45e2a6
#
_entry.id   2d32f8941c164538e461a65f7f45e2a6
#
_cell.length_a   1.000
_cell.length_b   1.000
_cell.length_c   1.000
_cell.angle_alpha   90.00
_cell.angle_beta   90.00
_cell.angle_gamma   90.00
#
_symmetry.space_group_name_H-M   'P 1'
#
loop_
_entity.id
_entity.type
_entity.pdbx_description
1 polymer ?
#
loop_
_entity_poly.entity_id
_entity_poly.type
_entity_poly.pdbx_seq_one_letter_code
_entity_poly.pdbx_strand_id
1 'polypeptide(L)'
;MTDRGIPEQIKTGFNMLVPEEDPTENIASIVLVFMENAIKSADIYVKHAKRNSITAEDIKRGLMLETFFIKQRPNMLEQCEEMKKIIKRIQEEDDEDDVIIFGDDNDTDEEEEFKESECECPMCKCMNTIYTRWEGFTPESSIERAMFTHINRI
;
A
#
# COMPACT_ATOMS: atom_id res chain seq x y z
N MET A 1 -29.77 9.90 35.46
CA MET A 1 -28.47 9.44 34.96
C MET A 1 -28.47 9.52 33.48
N THR A 2 -27.79 10.49 32.99
CA THR A 2 -27.69 10.72 31.57
C THR A 2 -26.67 9.75 31.00
N ASP A 3 -27.17 8.82 30.23
CA ASP A 3 -26.32 8.09 29.31
C ASP A 3 -25.71 9.09 28.33
N ARG A 4 -24.46 9.43 28.57
CA ARG A 4 -23.69 10.23 27.64
C ARG A 4 -23.08 9.31 26.58
N GLY A 5 -23.95 8.60 25.87
CA GLY A 5 -23.54 7.93 24.66
C GLY A 5 -22.85 8.97 23.77
N ILE A 6 -21.71 8.63 23.24
CA ILE A 6 -20.99 9.46 22.27
C ILE A 6 -21.98 9.77 21.17
N PRO A 7 -22.28 11.06 20.90
CA PRO A 7 -23.24 11.41 19.87
C PRO A 7 -22.82 10.79 18.54
N GLU A 8 -23.75 10.14 17.85
CA GLU A 8 -23.50 9.51 16.55
C GLU A 8 -22.88 10.48 15.52
N GLN A 9 -22.99 11.77 15.80
CA GLN A 9 -22.45 12.84 14.96
C GLN A 9 -20.91 12.87 14.89
N ILE A 10 -20.21 12.14 15.75
CA ILE A 10 -18.73 12.06 15.71
C ILE A 10 -18.25 10.87 14.86
N LYS A 11 -19.17 10.07 14.34
CA LYS A 11 -18.81 9.07 13.33
C LYS A 11 -18.42 9.80 12.05
N THR A 12 -17.15 10.15 11.96
CA THR A 12 -16.58 10.73 10.74
C THR A 12 -16.74 9.75 9.59
N GLY A 13 -16.76 10.23 8.36
CA GLY A 13 -16.86 9.40 7.17
C GLY A 13 -15.85 8.26 7.12
N PHE A 14 -14.76 8.37 7.87
CA PHE A 14 -13.78 7.30 8.06
C PHE A 14 -14.36 6.11 8.84
N ASN A 15 -15.17 6.36 9.87
CA ASN A 15 -15.81 5.29 10.65
C ASN A 15 -16.89 4.54 9.86
N MET A 16 -17.41 5.12 8.78
CA MET A 16 -18.35 4.43 7.89
C MET A 16 -17.66 3.44 6.96
N LEU A 17 -16.35 3.60 6.75
CA LEU A 17 -15.53 2.73 5.91
C LEU A 17 -15.01 1.50 6.68
N VAL A 18 -15.07 1.52 8.00
CA VAL A 18 -14.53 0.49 8.86
C VAL A 18 -15.70 -0.16 9.60
N PRO A 19 -16.08 -1.41 9.27
CA PRO A 19 -17.07 -2.15 10.05
C PRO A 19 -16.60 -2.27 11.51
N GLU A 20 -17.53 -2.37 12.46
CA GLU A 20 -17.26 -2.46 13.92
C GLU A 20 -16.54 -3.76 14.35
N GLU A 21 -15.77 -4.36 13.46
CA GLU A 21 -14.93 -5.51 13.73
C GLU A 21 -13.57 -5.06 14.28
N ASP A 22 -12.72 -5.98 14.64
CA ASP A 22 -11.41 -5.71 15.24
C ASP A 22 -10.67 -4.57 14.50
N PRO A 23 -10.36 -3.42 15.15
CA PRO A 23 -9.69 -2.30 14.51
C PRO A 23 -8.33 -2.68 13.91
N THR A 24 -7.66 -3.68 14.49
CA THR A 24 -6.36 -4.16 14.03
C THR A 24 -6.45 -4.83 12.66
N GLU A 25 -7.47 -5.66 12.44
CA GLU A 25 -7.71 -6.31 11.14
C GLU A 25 -8.02 -5.27 10.06
N ASN A 26 -8.78 -4.25 10.40
CA ASN A 26 -9.13 -3.18 9.47
C ASN A 26 -7.91 -2.37 9.04
N ILE A 27 -7.06 -1.99 9.97
CA ILE A 27 -5.82 -1.27 9.68
C ILE A 27 -4.88 -2.13 8.85
N ALA A 28 -4.71 -3.40 9.24
CA ALA A 28 -3.88 -4.35 8.51
C ALA A 28 -4.36 -4.53 7.06
N SER A 29 -5.68 -4.67 6.86
CA SER A 29 -6.25 -4.82 5.51
C SER A 29 -6.00 -3.60 4.63
N ILE A 30 -6.15 -2.40 5.18
CA ILE A 30 -5.89 -1.15 4.46
C ILE A 30 -4.41 -1.05 4.05
N VAL A 31 -3.50 -1.33 4.97
CA VAL A 31 -2.06 -1.30 4.71
C VAL A 31 -1.67 -2.31 3.64
N LEU A 32 -2.18 -3.54 3.73
CA LEU A 32 -1.88 -4.59 2.76
C LEU A 32 -2.43 -4.28 1.37
N VAL A 33 -3.63 -3.74 1.26
CA VAL A 33 -4.20 -3.28 -0.01
C VAL A 33 -3.36 -2.18 -0.61
N PHE A 34 -2.92 -1.23 0.20
CA PHE A 34 -2.05 -0.14 -0.22
C PHE A 34 -0.72 -0.67 -0.76
N MET A 35 -0.09 -1.59 -0.04
CA MET A 35 1.16 -2.23 -0.45
C MET A 35 0.99 -3.06 -1.72
N GLU A 36 -0.09 -3.82 -1.84
CA GLU A 36 -0.39 -4.60 -3.04
C GLU A 36 -0.49 -3.71 -4.28
N ASN A 37 -1.23 -2.63 -4.18
CA ASN A 37 -1.38 -1.67 -5.27
C ASN A 37 -0.04 -1.00 -5.62
N ALA A 38 0.77 -0.67 -4.61
CA ALA A 38 2.10 -0.11 -4.82
C ALA A 38 3.04 -1.07 -5.55
N ILE A 39 3.02 -2.35 -5.17
CA ILE A 39 3.82 -3.40 -5.83
C ILE A 39 3.37 -3.60 -7.26
N LYS A 40 2.07 -3.62 -7.53
CA LYS A 40 1.53 -3.71 -8.90
C LYS A 40 2.00 -2.54 -9.77
N SER A 41 1.96 -1.33 -9.24
CA SER A 41 2.46 -0.14 -9.94
C SER A 41 3.97 -0.22 -10.17
N ALA A 42 4.73 -0.65 -9.19
CA ALA A 42 6.17 -0.85 -9.30
C ALA A 42 6.52 -1.91 -10.36
N ASP A 43 5.79 -3.02 -10.41
CA ASP A 43 5.98 -4.07 -11.40
C ASP A 43 5.78 -3.55 -12.83
N ILE A 44 4.72 -2.80 -13.05
CA ILE A 44 4.46 -2.18 -14.36
C ILE A 44 5.58 -1.22 -14.74
N TYR A 45 6.02 -0.40 -13.79
CA TYR A 45 7.10 0.55 -14.01
C TYR A 45 8.43 -0.15 -14.37
N VAL A 46 8.78 -1.22 -13.66
CA VAL A 46 9.97 -2.05 -13.93
C VAL A 46 9.92 -2.63 -15.34
N LYS A 47 8.77 -3.17 -15.74
CA LYS A 47 8.56 -3.70 -17.11
C LYS A 47 8.73 -2.63 -18.18
N HIS A 48 8.20 -1.44 -17.94
CA HIS A 48 8.36 -0.30 -18.86
C HIS A 48 9.80 0.21 -18.90
N ALA A 49 10.55 0.05 -17.81
CA ALA A 49 11.98 0.36 -17.76
C ALA A 49 12.87 -0.75 -18.38
N LYS A 50 12.26 -1.81 -18.88
CA LYS A 50 12.95 -2.99 -19.46
C LYS A 50 13.89 -3.67 -18.47
N ARG A 51 13.49 -3.70 -17.20
CA ARG A 51 14.18 -4.40 -16.12
C ARG A 51 13.42 -5.66 -15.72
N ASN A 52 14.08 -6.57 -15.04
CA ASN A 52 13.53 -7.86 -14.66
C ASN A 52 13.21 -7.98 -13.17
N SER A 53 13.75 -7.09 -12.35
CA SER A 53 13.56 -7.14 -10.90
C SER A 53 13.11 -5.81 -10.31
N ILE A 54 12.32 -5.90 -9.25
CA ILE A 54 11.83 -4.74 -8.50
C ILE A 54 12.87 -4.39 -7.44
N THR A 55 13.31 -3.12 -7.43
CA THR A 55 14.21 -2.61 -6.40
C THR A 55 13.43 -1.93 -5.26
N ALA A 56 14.10 -1.70 -4.13
CA ALA A 56 13.52 -0.94 -3.03
C ALA A 56 13.06 0.46 -3.45
N GLU A 57 13.79 1.10 -4.35
CA GLU A 57 13.45 2.39 -4.91
C GLU A 57 12.16 2.35 -5.74
N ASP A 58 11.95 1.29 -6.50
CA ASP A 58 10.70 1.10 -7.26
C ASP A 58 9.49 0.99 -6.32
N ILE A 59 9.63 0.26 -5.24
CA ILE A 59 8.59 0.10 -4.22
C ILE A 59 8.30 1.44 -3.54
N LYS A 60 9.33 2.18 -3.16
CA LYS A 60 9.18 3.50 -2.56
C LYS A 60 8.41 4.46 -3.47
N ARG A 61 8.77 4.51 -4.75
CA ARG A 61 8.06 5.32 -5.74
C ARG A 61 6.64 4.84 -5.95
N GLY A 62 6.40 3.53 -5.94
CA GLY A 62 5.06 2.95 -6.00
C GLY A 62 4.19 3.33 -4.80
N LEU A 63 4.75 3.34 -3.60
CA LEU A 63 4.07 3.78 -2.38
C LEU A 63 3.71 5.28 -2.45
N MET A 64 4.60 6.11 -2.93
CA MET A 64 4.33 7.52 -3.15
C MET A 64 3.18 7.72 -4.15
N LEU A 65 3.21 7.01 -5.27
CA LEU A 65 2.18 7.06 -6.29
C LEU A 65 0.81 6.67 -5.73
N GLU A 66 0.73 5.57 -4.98
CA GLU A 66 -0.50 5.12 -4.36
C GLU A 66 -1.04 6.12 -3.32
N THR A 67 -0.18 6.84 -2.62
CA THR A 67 -0.60 7.89 -1.69
C THR A 67 -1.36 9.00 -2.42
N PHE A 68 -0.94 9.35 -3.64
CA PHE A 68 -1.69 10.30 -4.46
C PHE A 68 -3.05 9.77 -4.92
N PHE A 69 -3.18 8.47 -5.13
CA PHE A 69 -4.39 7.85 -5.67
C PHE A 69 -5.35 7.31 -4.61
N ILE A 70 -4.99 7.30 -3.35
CA ILE A 70 -5.78 6.66 -2.29
C ILE A 70 -7.22 7.17 -2.21
N LYS A 71 -7.45 8.45 -2.47
CA LYS A 71 -8.79 9.06 -2.50
C LYS A 71 -9.58 8.74 -3.77
N GLN A 72 -8.89 8.33 -4.83
CA GLN A 72 -9.48 8.13 -6.15
C GLN A 72 -9.79 6.65 -6.46
N ARG A 73 -9.43 5.74 -5.55
CA ARG A 73 -9.67 4.32 -5.72
C ARG A 73 -11.12 3.95 -5.37
N PRO A 74 -11.98 3.66 -6.36
CA PRO A 74 -13.40 3.39 -6.11
C PRO A 74 -13.64 2.03 -5.42
N ASN A 75 -12.70 1.10 -5.54
CA ASN A 75 -12.84 -0.27 -5.08
C ASN A 75 -12.11 -0.55 -3.76
N MET A 76 -11.72 0.48 -3.03
CA MET A 76 -10.90 0.33 -1.83
C MET A 76 -11.56 -0.54 -0.76
N LEU A 77 -12.86 -0.36 -0.54
CA LEU A 77 -13.65 -1.15 0.41
C LEU A 77 -13.70 -2.63 0.02
N GLU A 78 -13.99 -2.90 -1.23
CA GLU A 78 -14.04 -4.27 -1.77
C GLU A 78 -12.69 -4.96 -1.65
N GLN A 79 -11.63 -4.29 -2.01
CA GLN A 79 -10.26 -4.79 -1.84
C GLN A 79 -9.91 -5.07 -0.38
N CYS A 80 -10.33 -4.20 0.54
CA CYS A 80 -10.13 -4.41 1.98
C CYS A 80 -10.91 -5.64 2.49
N GLU A 81 -12.14 -5.85 2.04
CA GLU A 81 -12.92 -7.02 2.42
C GLU A 81 -12.31 -8.33 1.91
N GLU A 82 -11.81 -8.32 0.68
CA GLU A 82 -11.09 -9.48 0.14
C GLU A 82 -9.79 -9.74 0.90
N MET A 83 -9.06 -8.70 1.24
CA MET A 83 -7.81 -8.82 2.00
C MET A 83 -8.07 -9.37 3.41
N LYS A 84 -9.14 -8.97 4.06
CA LYS A 84 -9.55 -9.53 5.36
C LYS A 84 -9.80 -11.04 5.27
N LYS A 85 -10.42 -11.51 4.21
CA LYS A 85 -10.63 -12.93 3.98
C LYS A 85 -9.31 -13.68 3.83
N ILE A 86 -8.35 -13.08 3.15
CA ILE A 86 -7.00 -13.65 2.99
C ILE A 86 -6.29 -13.71 4.33
N ILE A 87 -6.33 -12.65 5.12
CA ILE A 87 -5.73 -12.58 6.45
C ILE A 87 -6.30 -13.68 7.36
N LYS A 88 -7.62 -13.83 7.40
CA LYS A 88 -8.28 -14.87 8.17
C LYS A 88 -7.86 -16.26 7.75
N ARG A 89 -7.77 -16.51 6.45
CA ARG A 89 -7.31 -17.80 5.91
C ARG A 89 -5.88 -18.10 6.34
N ILE A 90 -4.98 -17.14 6.25
CA ILE A 90 -3.59 -17.31 6.68
C ILE A 90 -3.51 -17.60 8.17
N GLN A 91 -4.29 -16.91 9.01
CA GLN A 91 -4.34 -17.16 10.46
C GLN A 91 -4.88 -18.54 10.80
N GLU A 92 -5.84 -19.05 10.04
CA GLU A 92 -6.40 -20.39 10.23
C GLU A 92 -5.44 -21.50 9.78
N GLU A 93 -4.61 -21.23 8.78
CA GLU A 93 -3.62 -22.16 8.24
C GLU A 93 -2.33 -22.21 9.09
N ASP A 94 -2.03 -21.18 9.88
CA ASP A 94 -0.85 -21.12 10.75
C ASP A 94 -0.90 -22.08 11.96
N ASP A 95 -2.03 -22.76 12.19
CA ASP A 95 -2.13 -23.84 13.17
C ASP A 95 -1.50 -25.17 12.72
N GLU A 96 -1.10 -25.27 11.47
CA GLU A 96 -0.27 -26.36 10.94
C GLU A 96 1.13 -25.81 10.66
N ASP A 97 2.14 -26.39 11.26
CA ASP A 97 3.57 -26.05 11.23
C ASP A 97 4.20 -25.92 9.80
N ASP A 98 3.55 -25.23 8.89
CA ASP A 98 4.16 -24.88 7.62
C ASP A 98 5.06 -23.64 7.79
N VAL A 99 6.27 -23.93 8.19
CA VAL A 99 7.39 -23.01 8.05
C VAL A 99 7.46 -22.62 6.56
N ILE A 100 7.00 -21.42 6.24
CA ILE A 100 7.33 -20.82 4.95
C ILE A 100 8.85 -20.62 4.96
N ILE A 101 9.54 -21.60 4.46
CA ILE A 101 10.94 -21.44 4.12
C ILE A 101 10.93 -20.51 2.90
N PHE A 102 11.16 -19.22 3.14
CA PHE A 102 11.69 -18.38 2.06
C PHE A 102 12.95 -19.08 1.61
N GLY A 103 12.90 -19.68 0.43
CA GLY A 103 14.00 -20.41 -0.11
C GLY A 103 15.26 -19.57 0.01
N ASP A 104 16.29 -20.17 0.54
CA ASP A 104 17.64 -19.66 0.46
C ASP A 104 18.02 -19.70 -1.02
N ASP A 105 17.52 -18.71 -1.75
CA ASP A 105 17.91 -18.46 -3.11
C ASP A 105 19.33 -17.89 -3.04
N ASN A 106 20.29 -18.80 -2.92
CA ASN A 106 21.67 -18.54 -3.28
C ASN A 106 21.80 -18.32 -4.80
N ASP A 107 20.77 -17.78 -5.43
CA ASP A 107 20.92 -17.16 -6.72
C ASP A 107 21.59 -15.82 -6.48
N THR A 108 22.88 -15.82 -6.71
CA THR A 108 23.68 -14.61 -6.92
C THR A 108 23.22 -13.98 -8.24
N ASP A 109 21.93 -13.68 -8.35
CA ASP A 109 21.46 -12.76 -9.35
C ASP A 109 22.02 -11.39 -8.92
N GLU A 110 22.87 -10.86 -9.75
CA GLU A 110 23.32 -9.49 -9.61
C GLU A 110 22.08 -8.63 -9.42
N GLU A 111 21.93 -8.03 -8.22
CA GLU A 111 20.81 -7.14 -7.95
C GLU A 111 20.83 -6.05 -9.01
N GLU A 112 19.80 -6.01 -9.85
CA GLU A 112 19.68 -4.93 -10.81
C GLU A 112 19.58 -3.60 -10.07
N GLU A 113 20.41 -2.65 -10.47
CA GLU A 113 20.31 -1.30 -9.94
C GLU A 113 19.06 -0.59 -10.46
N PHE A 114 18.52 0.30 -9.64
CA PHE A 114 17.42 1.16 -10.06
C PHE A 114 17.80 1.96 -11.31
N LYS A 115 16.91 1.96 -12.28
CA LYS A 115 17.03 2.76 -13.50
C LYS A 115 15.65 3.29 -13.88
N GLU A 116 15.59 4.57 -14.18
CA GLU A 116 14.34 5.19 -14.63
C GLU A 116 13.88 4.65 -15.98
N SER A 117 12.56 4.63 -16.16
CA SER A 117 11.94 4.23 -17.42
C SER A 117 12.08 5.34 -18.47
N GLU A 118 12.43 4.97 -19.68
CA GLU A 118 12.41 5.86 -20.85
C GLU A 118 11.03 5.94 -21.51
N CYS A 119 10.07 5.16 -21.01
CA CYS A 119 8.70 5.16 -21.52
C CYS A 119 8.01 6.50 -21.23
N GLU A 120 7.34 7.04 -22.24
CA GLU A 120 6.63 8.32 -22.13
C GLU A 120 5.17 8.19 -21.68
N CYS A 121 4.73 7.03 -21.20
CA CYS A 121 3.38 6.87 -20.70
C CYS A 121 3.14 7.73 -19.44
N PRO A 122 1.89 8.12 -19.14
CA PRO A 122 1.59 8.97 -18.00
C PRO A 122 2.10 8.42 -16.66
N MET A 123 2.03 7.11 -16.46
CA MET A 123 2.51 6.47 -15.23
C MET A 123 4.03 6.59 -15.09
N CYS A 124 4.79 6.30 -16.14
CA CYS A 124 6.25 6.40 -16.09
C CYS A 124 6.72 7.85 -15.90
N LYS A 125 6.07 8.80 -16.55
CA LYS A 125 6.33 10.23 -16.33
C LYS A 125 6.06 10.63 -14.87
N CYS A 126 4.98 10.14 -14.29
CA CYS A 126 4.64 10.38 -12.90
C CYS A 126 5.68 9.75 -11.95
N MET A 127 6.07 8.51 -12.19
CA MET A 127 7.07 7.80 -11.41
C MET A 127 8.45 8.46 -11.49
N ASN A 128 8.87 8.91 -12.67
CA ASN A 128 10.15 9.58 -12.86
C ASN A 128 10.24 10.93 -12.13
N THR A 129 9.12 11.61 -11.99
CA THR A 129 9.03 12.93 -11.34
C THR A 129 8.39 12.89 -9.96
N ILE A 130 8.25 11.71 -9.38
CA ILE A 130 7.47 11.52 -8.16
C ILE A 130 8.04 12.32 -6.97
N TYR A 131 9.36 12.44 -6.84
CA TYR A 131 9.98 13.20 -5.77
C TYR A 131 9.63 14.68 -5.82
N THR A 132 9.61 15.28 -6.99
CA THR A 132 9.20 16.67 -7.17
C THR A 132 7.74 16.88 -6.78
N ARG A 133 6.88 15.93 -7.19
CA ARG A 133 5.45 15.95 -6.81
C ARG A 133 5.26 15.73 -5.32
N TRP A 134 6.08 14.88 -4.72
CA TRP A 134 6.06 14.58 -3.29
C TRP A 134 6.42 15.77 -2.42
N GLU A 135 7.40 16.57 -2.84
CA GLU A 135 7.78 17.80 -2.15
C GLU A 135 6.64 18.80 -2.09
N GLY A 136 5.80 18.85 -3.12
CA GLY A 136 4.63 19.72 -3.17
C GLY A 136 3.36 19.11 -2.56
N PHE A 137 3.41 17.87 -2.09
CA PHE A 137 2.24 17.17 -1.55
C PHE A 137 1.96 17.57 -0.12
N THR A 138 0.70 17.95 0.15
CA THR A 138 0.21 18.23 1.49
C THR A 138 -0.83 17.19 1.86
N PRO A 139 -0.56 16.29 2.82
CA PRO A 139 -1.53 15.29 3.25
C PRO A 139 -2.71 15.97 3.98
N GLU A 140 -3.92 15.62 3.59
CA GLU A 140 -5.15 16.18 4.16
C GLU A 140 -5.85 15.23 5.11
N SER A 141 -5.83 13.92 4.82
CA SER A 141 -6.47 12.91 5.64
C SER A 141 -5.49 12.26 6.62
N SER A 142 -6.03 11.61 7.66
CA SER A 142 -5.22 10.86 8.63
C SER A 142 -4.41 9.75 7.98
N ILE A 143 -5.00 9.05 7.01
CA ILE A 143 -4.32 7.97 6.30
C ILE A 143 -3.19 8.50 5.40
N GLU A 144 -3.42 9.61 4.70
CA GLU A 144 -2.39 10.25 3.90
C GLU A 144 -1.21 10.71 4.76
N ARG A 145 -1.47 11.30 5.94
CA ARG A 145 -0.44 11.73 6.89
C ARG A 145 0.37 10.54 7.40
N ALA A 146 -0.30 9.46 7.75
CA ALA A 146 0.36 8.23 8.19
C ALA A 146 1.27 7.67 7.10
N MET A 147 0.78 7.54 5.88
CA MET A 147 1.56 7.06 4.74
C MET A 147 2.72 8.00 4.40
N PHE A 148 2.47 9.29 4.37
CA PHE A 148 3.50 10.31 4.13
C PHE A 148 4.63 10.21 5.15
N THR A 149 4.30 10.10 6.44
CA THR A 149 5.30 9.98 7.51
C THR A 149 6.12 8.71 7.38
N HIS A 150 5.48 7.57 7.12
CA HIS A 150 6.17 6.29 6.98
C HIS A 150 7.04 6.23 5.73
N ILE A 151 6.57 6.71 4.60
CA ILE A 151 7.33 6.72 3.34
C ILE A 151 8.57 7.61 3.48
N ASN A 152 8.48 8.74 4.14
CA ASN A 152 9.62 9.62 4.37
C ASN A 152 10.71 9.01 5.25
N ARG A 153 10.39 7.96 6.01
CA ARG A 153 11.36 7.23 6.84
C ARG A 153 12.10 6.13 6.09
N ILE A 154 11.59 5.73 4.95
CA ILE A 154 12.24 4.74 4.11
C ILE A 154 13.36 5.45 3.33
#